data_24f0fab76997b77de3b9ca528aab4a3f
#
_entry.id   24f0fab76997b77de3b9ca528aab4a3f
#
_cell.length_a   1.000
_cell.length_b   1.000
_cell.length_c   1.000
_cell.angle_alpha   90.00
_cell.angle_beta   90.00
_cell.angle_gamma   90.00
#
_symmetry.space_group_name_H-M   'P 1'
#
loop_
_entity.id
_entity.type
_entity.pdbx_description
1 polymer ?
#
loop_
_entity_poly.entity_id
_entity_poly.type
_entity_poly.pdbx_seq_one_letter_code
_entity_poly.pdbx_strand_id
1 'polypeptide(L)'
;MPDALRISAEVLHELRAPAFKVGADLHGLLRPDKLVAYFTGFEQLAAAAAHLQDRLAGLPAHGVPFTAEISTDGLLSWGVDPPRRERGLTWIGDSWRLWVAGQLAAGLLAARSASDEEPWRYALERIRLEGLDPETWIPKQTLFAPTPGGA
;
A
#
# COMPACT_ATOMS: atom_id res chain seq x y z
N MET A 1 22.24 2.01 -4.70
CA MET A 1 21.15 3.03 -4.65
C MET A 1 21.03 3.86 -5.93
N PRO A 2 22.06 4.57 -6.47
CA PRO A 2 21.88 5.36 -7.70
C PRO A 2 21.34 4.54 -8.89
N ASP A 3 21.85 3.34 -9.09
CA ASP A 3 21.43 2.48 -10.20
C ASP A 3 19.99 2.00 -10.07
N ALA A 4 19.55 1.60 -8.86
CA ALA A 4 18.17 1.20 -8.63
C ALA A 4 17.18 2.34 -8.93
N LEU A 5 17.49 3.57 -8.51
CA LEU A 5 16.66 4.73 -8.80
C LEU A 5 16.60 5.03 -10.31
N ARG A 6 17.76 5.00 -10.99
CA ARG A 6 17.85 5.20 -12.43
C ARG A 6 17.02 4.15 -13.18
N ILE A 7 17.21 2.86 -12.86
CA ILE A 7 16.46 1.76 -13.46
C ILE A 7 14.96 1.95 -13.22
N SER A 8 14.56 2.26 -11.99
CA SER A 8 13.14 2.48 -11.69
C SER A 8 12.56 3.65 -12.48
N ALA A 9 13.29 4.77 -12.59
CA ALA A 9 12.84 5.92 -13.35
C ALA A 9 12.70 5.61 -14.85
N GLU A 10 13.64 4.85 -15.42
CA GLU A 10 13.58 4.40 -16.82
C GLU A 10 12.32 3.53 -17.06
N VAL A 11 12.10 2.50 -16.25
CA VAL A 11 10.94 1.62 -16.38
C VAL A 11 9.62 2.39 -16.22
N LEU A 12 9.53 3.24 -15.20
CA LEU A 12 8.33 4.04 -14.97
C LEU A 12 8.05 5.02 -16.09
N HIS A 13 9.10 5.59 -16.71
CA HIS A 13 8.97 6.44 -17.88
C HIS A 13 8.51 5.67 -19.12
N GLU A 14 9.14 4.52 -19.43
CA GLU A 14 8.78 3.64 -20.55
C GLU A 14 7.31 3.21 -20.48
N LEU A 15 6.84 2.87 -19.28
CA LEU A 15 5.45 2.43 -19.04
C LEU A 15 4.47 3.58 -18.76
N ARG A 16 4.94 4.82 -18.89
CA ARG A 16 4.12 6.04 -18.70
C ARG A 16 3.38 6.06 -17.36
N ALA A 17 4.08 5.69 -16.29
CA ALA A 17 3.52 5.82 -14.94
C ALA A 17 3.08 7.28 -14.70
N PRO A 18 1.85 7.52 -14.25
CA PRO A 18 1.32 8.88 -14.06
C PRO A 18 2.15 9.73 -13.11
N ALA A 19 2.67 9.12 -12.05
CA ALA A 19 3.51 9.79 -11.07
C ALA A 19 4.32 8.80 -10.27
N PHE A 20 5.43 9.26 -9.71
CA PHE A 20 6.15 8.55 -8.65
C PHE A 20 6.77 9.58 -7.69
N LYS A 21 7.05 9.13 -6.48
CA LYS A 21 7.78 9.91 -5.48
C LYS A 21 8.94 9.09 -4.92
N VAL A 22 9.99 9.76 -4.52
CA VAL A 22 11.18 9.18 -3.88
C VAL A 22 11.53 10.00 -2.64
N GLY A 23 12.12 9.35 -1.62
CA GLY A 23 12.62 10.05 -0.44
C GLY A 23 13.63 11.13 -0.81
N ALA A 24 13.40 12.35 -0.35
CA ALA A 24 14.20 13.52 -0.69
C ALA A 24 15.49 13.68 0.14
N ASP A 25 15.55 12.98 1.28
CA ASP A 25 16.67 13.06 2.21
C ASP A 25 17.07 11.66 2.73
N LEU A 26 18.07 11.59 3.59
CA LEU A 26 18.56 10.35 4.18
C LEU A 26 17.45 9.58 4.91
N HIS A 27 16.60 10.27 5.66
CA HIS A 27 15.49 9.62 6.38
C HIS A 27 14.46 9.03 5.43
N GLY A 28 14.11 9.75 4.37
CA GLY A 28 13.22 9.27 3.31
C GLY A 28 13.79 8.07 2.57
N LEU A 29 15.09 8.06 2.29
CA LEU A 29 15.78 6.98 1.58
C LEU A 29 16.00 5.73 2.45
N LEU A 30 15.99 5.86 3.76
CA LEU A 30 16.08 4.72 4.70
C LEU A 30 14.72 4.06 4.96
N ARG A 31 13.62 4.66 4.56
CA ARG A 31 12.28 4.08 4.72
C ARG A 31 12.09 2.86 3.80
N PRO A 32 11.29 1.86 4.21
CA PRO A 32 10.91 0.75 3.34
C PRO A 32 10.21 1.24 2.06
N ASP A 33 9.34 2.25 2.17
CA ASP A 33 8.59 2.90 1.09
C ASP A 33 9.34 4.09 0.46
N LYS A 34 10.65 3.96 0.29
CA LYS A 34 11.53 5.01 -0.25
C LYS A 34 11.22 5.45 -1.67
N LEU A 35 10.60 4.59 -2.47
CA LEU A 35 10.09 4.87 -3.80
C LEU A 35 8.64 4.36 -3.87
N VAL A 36 7.72 5.21 -4.30
CA VAL A 36 6.32 4.86 -4.52
C VAL A 36 5.91 5.36 -5.89
N ALA A 37 5.41 4.48 -6.74
CA ALA A 37 4.84 4.79 -8.04
C ALA A 37 3.31 4.65 -8.00
N TYR A 38 2.63 5.49 -8.76
CA TYR A 38 1.18 5.53 -8.83
C TYR A 38 0.71 5.06 -10.20
N PHE A 39 -0.39 4.31 -10.23
CA PHE A 39 -0.99 3.78 -11.45
C PHE A 39 -2.50 3.95 -11.39
N THR A 40 -3.14 4.04 -12.56
CA THR A 40 -4.60 4.17 -12.66
C THR A 40 -5.32 2.84 -12.72
N GLY A 41 -4.59 1.73 -12.91
CA GLY A 41 -5.16 0.39 -12.99
C GLY A 41 -4.16 -0.70 -12.62
N PHE A 42 -4.70 -1.83 -12.18
CA PHE A 42 -3.89 -2.95 -11.73
C PHE A 42 -3.06 -3.59 -12.86
N GLU A 43 -3.56 -3.63 -14.08
CA GLU A 43 -2.82 -4.19 -15.24
C GLU A 43 -1.53 -3.42 -15.50
N GLN A 44 -1.60 -2.08 -15.48
CA GLN A 44 -0.43 -1.23 -15.66
C GLN A 44 0.57 -1.39 -14.51
N LEU A 45 0.06 -1.47 -13.27
CA LEU A 45 0.87 -1.74 -12.09
C LEU A 45 1.57 -3.09 -12.20
N ALA A 46 0.86 -4.15 -12.57
CA ALA A 46 1.42 -5.50 -12.70
C ALA A 46 2.49 -5.57 -13.79
N ALA A 47 2.28 -4.92 -14.93
CA ALA A 47 3.28 -4.82 -15.98
C ALA A 47 4.55 -4.10 -15.48
N ALA A 48 4.40 -2.98 -14.78
CA ALA A 48 5.52 -2.25 -14.21
C ALA A 48 6.27 -3.08 -13.16
N ALA A 49 5.55 -3.81 -12.32
CA ALA A 49 6.14 -4.69 -11.32
C ALA A 49 6.97 -5.80 -11.95
N ALA A 50 6.47 -6.44 -13.02
CA ALA A 50 7.21 -7.49 -13.74
C ALA A 50 8.54 -6.96 -14.33
N HIS A 51 8.51 -5.79 -14.99
CA HIS A 51 9.72 -5.16 -15.54
C HIS A 51 10.70 -4.74 -14.43
N LEU A 52 10.19 -4.18 -13.32
CA LEU A 52 11.04 -3.79 -12.20
C LEU A 52 11.66 -5.01 -11.51
N GLN A 53 10.90 -6.09 -11.31
CA GLN A 53 11.39 -7.33 -10.69
C GLN A 53 12.56 -7.90 -11.50
N ASP A 54 12.44 -7.94 -12.83
CA ASP A 54 13.49 -8.44 -13.71
C ASP A 54 14.74 -7.55 -13.65
N ARG A 55 14.59 -6.24 -13.79
CA ARG A 55 15.71 -5.30 -13.87
C ARG A 55 16.37 -4.98 -12.52
N LEU A 56 15.69 -5.22 -11.40
CA LEU A 56 16.18 -4.99 -10.04
C LEU A 56 16.54 -6.31 -9.32
N ALA A 57 16.53 -7.43 -10.03
CA ALA A 57 16.82 -8.75 -9.46
C ALA A 57 18.14 -8.76 -8.68
N GLY A 58 18.13 -9.39 -7.52
CA GLY A 58 19.30 -9.50 -6.64
C GLY A 58 19.53 -8.31 -5.71
N LEU A 59 18.70 -7.26 -5.76
CA LEU A 59 18.75 -6.22 -4.75
C LEU A 59 18.10 -6.68 -3.44
N PRO A 60 18.59 -6.22 -2.28
CA PRO A 60 18.02 -6.60 -1.00
C PRO A 60 16.62 -6.01 -0.82
N ALA A 61 15.65 -6.87 -0.53
CA ALA A 61 14.31 -6.47 -0.16
C ALA A 61 14.26 -5.96 1.28
N HIS A 62 13.47 -4.91 1.51
CA HIS A 62 13.22 -4.39 2.86
C HIS A 62 11.82 -4.77 3.39
N GLY A 63 10.92 -5.19 2.49
CA GLY A 63 9.51 -5.36 2.78
C GLY A 63 8.83 -4.04 3.19
N VAL A 64 7.61 -3.82 2.76
CA VAL A 64 6.83 -2.63 3.16
C VAL A 64 5.65 -3.10 3.99
N PRO A 65 5.58 -2.79 5.30
CA PRO A 65 4.48 -3.25 6.15
C PRO A 65 3.13 -2.74 5.64
N PHE A 66 2.10 -3.59 5.80
CA PHE A 66 0.71 -3.30 5.42
C PHE A 66 0.48 -3.11 3.92
N THR A 67 1.32 -3.71 3.08
CA THR A 67 1.17 -3.74 1.63
C THR A 67 1.24 -5.16 1.12
N ALA A 68 0.47 -5.47 0.07
CA ALA A 68 0.48 -6.78 -0.55
C ALA A 68 1.77 -6.99 -1.36
N GLU A 69 2.34 -8.16 -1.28
CA GLU A 69 3.50 -8.53 -2.08
C GLU A 69 3.07 -8.70 -3.55
N ILE A 70 3.92 -8.25 -4.48
CA ILE A 70 3.72 -8.44 -5.91
C ILE A 70 4.94 -9.10 -6.58
N SER A 71 6.10 -9.05 -5.96
CA SER A 71 7.30 -9.77 -6.39
C SER A 71 7.62 -10.92 -5.45
N THR A 72 8.10 -12.02 -5.98
CA THR A 72 8.40 -13.24 -5.20
C THR A 72 9.59 -13.11 -4.27
N ASP A 73 10.35 -12.03 -4.35
CA ASP A 73 11.55 -11.74 -3.56
C ASP A 73 11.32 -10.69 -2.45
N GLY A 74 10.08 -10.21 -2.29
CA GLY A 74 9.72 -9.18 -1.31
C GLY A 74 10.24 -7.77 -1.65
N LEU A 75 10.79 -7.57 -2.85
CA LEU A 75 11.34 -6.28 -3.27
C LEU A 75 10.24 -5.26 -3.58
N LEU A 76 9.16 -5.74 -4.20
CA LEU A 76 8.04 -4.91 -4.64
C LEU A 76 6.75 -5.31 -3.92
N SER A 77 6.00 -4.30 -3.54
CA SER A 77 4.69 -4.48 -2.92
C SER A 77 3.73 -3.38 -3.39
N TRP A 78 2.44 -3.59 -3.20
CA TRP A 78 1.43 -2.67 -3.65
C TRP A 78 0.34 -2.43 -2.60
N GLY A 79 -0.37 -1.37 -2.78
CA GLY A 79 -1.57 -0.99 -2.03
C GLY A 79 -2.44 -0.11 -2.90
N VAL A 80 -3.49 0.43 -2.32
CA VAL A 80 -4.43 1.30 -3.03
C VAL A 80 -4.53 2.65 -2.36
N ASP A 81 -5.19 3.59 -3.00
CA ASP A 81 -5.58 4.81 -2.31
C ASP A 81 -6.64 4.48 -1.25
N PRO A 82 -6.54 5.06 -0.05
CA PRO A 82 -7.53 4.84 0.99
C PRO A 82 -8.95 5.19 0.53
N PRO A 83 -9.98 4.43 0.97
CA PRO A 83 -11.36 4.76 0.66
C PRO A 83 -11.68 6.20 1.10
N ARG A 84 -12.30 6.99 0.24
CA ARG A 84 -12.75 8.33 0.59
C ARG A 84 -13.87 8.23 1.63
N ARG A 85 -13.65 8.77 2.82
CA ARG A 85 -14.71 8.88 3.82
C ARG A 85 -15.55 10.12 3.52
N GLU A 86 -16.86 9.93 3.34
CA GLU A 86 -17.83 10.99 3.02
C GLU A 86 -18.08 12.02 4.13
N ARG A 87 -17.34 12.08 5.20
CA ARG A 87 -17.61 13.04 6.28
C ARG A 87 -16.41 13.90 6.63
N GLY A 88 -16.37 15.07 6.01
CA GLY A 88 -15.96 16.35 6.60
C GLY A 88 -14.53 16.56 7.08
N LEU A 89 -13.73 15.53 7.19
CA LEU A 89 -12.30 15.62 7.47
C LEU A 89 -11.58 15.16 6.18
N THR A 90 -11.29 16.11 5.33
CA THR A 90 -10.39 15.94 4.20
C THR A 90 -9.00 15.61 4.73
N TRP A 91 -8.72 14.35 4.95
CA TRP A 91 -7.37 13.86 5.07
C TRP A 91 -6.75 13.90 3.68
N ILE A 92 -6.39 15.12 3.26
CA ILE A 92 -5.63 15.35 2.05
C ILE A 92 -4.26 14.73 2.31
N GLY A 93 -4.02 13.56 1.70
CA GLY A 93 -2.71 12.94 1.70
C GLY A 93 -2.52 11.72 2.61
N ASP A 94 -3.57 11.07 3.10
CA ASP A 94 -3.41 9.81 3.81
C ASP A 94 -2.81 8.75 2.87
N SER A 95 -1.69 8.20 3.28
CA SER A 95 -1.13 7.04 2.60
C SER A 95 -1.92 5.79 2.97
N TRP A 96 -1.96 4.80 2.07
CA TRP A 96 -2.51 3.48 2.33
C TRP A 96 -2.08 2.91 3.70
N ARG A 97 -0.80 2.97 3.99
CA ARG A 97 -0.24 2.46 5.25
C ARG A 97 -0.77 3.19 6.49
N LEU A 98 -0.94 4.50 6.39
CA LEU A 98 -1.49 5.29 7.49
C LEU A 98 -2.96 4.93 7.73
N TRP A 99 -3.74 4.73 6.67
CA TRP A 99 -5.12 4.25 6.77
C TRP A 99 -5.18 2.89 7.45
N VAL A 100 -4.38 1.90 7.00
CA VAL A 100 -4.34 0.56 7.61
C VAL A 100 -3.97 0.63 9.08
N ALA A 101 -2.92 1.37 9.43
CA ALA A 101 -2.50 1.56 10.83
C ALA A 101 -3.61 2.20 11.68
N GLY A 102 -4.34 3.16 11.12
CA GLY A 102 -5.49 3.78 11.78
C GLY A 102 -6.64 2.80 12.04
N GLN A 103 -6.94 1.92 11.07
CA GLN A 103 -7.96 0.88 11.24
C GLN A 103 -7.57 -0.14 12.32
N LEU A 104 -6.30 -0.56 12.34
CA LEU A 104 -5.78 -1.46 13.37
C LEU A 104 -5.84 -0.81 14.76
N ALA A 105 -5.40 0.44 14.88
CA ALA A 105 -5.45 1.18 16.14
C ALA A 105 -6.90 1.33 16.65
N ALA A 106 -7.83 1.67 15.77
CA ALA A 106 -9.26 1.74 16.11
C ALA A 106 -9.82 0.38 16.57
N GLY A 107 -9.42 -0.70 15.88
CA GLY A 107 -9.77 -2.07 16.26
C GLY A 107 -9.25 -2.46 17.64
N LEU A 108 -7.98 -2.19 17.92
CA LEU A 108 -7.37 -2.44 19.23
C LEU A 108 -8.04 -1.67 20.37
N LEU A 109 -8.41 -0.40 20.12
CA LEU A 109 -9.13 0.39 21.10
C LEU A 109 -10.54 -0.15 21.36
N ALA A 110 -11.26 -0.54 20.31
CA ALA A 110 -12.61 -1.08 20.43
C ALA A 110 -12.64 -2.44 21.15
N ALA A 111 -11.62 -3.27 20.97
CA ALA A 111 -11.51 -4.57 21.63
C ALA A 111 -11.51 -4.46 23.15
N ARG A 112 -11.00 -3.36 23.72
CA ARG A 112 -10.92 -3.17 25.18
C ARG A 112 -12.29 -3.17 25.87
N SER A 113 -13.36 -2.89 25.16
CA SER A 113 -14.72 -2.81 25.71
C SER A 113 -15.73 -3.72 25.02
N ALA A 114 -15.33 -4.45 23.96
CA ALA A 114 -16.28 -5.18 23.12
C ALA A 114 -16.06 -6.69 23.07
N SER A 115 -14.95 -7.23 23.61
CA SER A 115 -14.60 -8.62 23.39
C SER A 115 -13.73 -9.20 24.51
N ASP A 116 -13.95 -10.48 24.84
CA ASP A 116 -13.05 -11.29 25.66
C ASP A 116 -11.89 -11.89 24.84
N GLU A 117 -11.84 -11.59 23.55
CA GLU A 117 -10.80 -12.03 22.63
C GLU A 117 -9.51 -11.22 22.79
N GLU A 118 -8.39 -11.80 22.40
CA GLU A 118 -7.12 -11.07 22.29
C GLU A 118 -7.29 -9.83 21.39
N PRO A 119 -6.95 -8.63 21.86
CA PRO A 119 -7.23 -7.38 21.15
C PRO A 119 -6.73 -7.34 19.70
N TRP A 120 -5.58 -7.96 19.43
CA TRP A 120 -5.01 -8.01 18.09
C TRP A 120 -5.83 -8.88 17.12
N ARG A 121 -6.44 -9.98 17.60
CA ARG A 121 -7.32 -10.83 16.79
C ARG A 121 -8.57 -10.07 16.38
N TYR A 122 -9.19 -9.41 17.33
CA TYR A 122 -10.34 -8.54 17.08
C TYR A 122 -10.00 -7.44 16.04
N ALA A 123 -8.84 -6.79 16.17
CA ALA A 123 -8.42 -5.76 15.21
C ALA A 123 -8.20 -6.32 13.80
N LEU A 124 -7.59 -7.51 13.67
CA LEU A 124 -7.39 -8.16 12.37
C LEU A 124 -8.72 -8.61 11.75
N GLU A 125 -9.66 -9.12 12.54
CA GLU A 125 -10.98 -9.50 12.03
C GLU A 125 -11.77 -8.27 11.56
N ARG A 126 -11.70 -7.17 12.27
CA ARG A 126 -12.29 -5.90 11.82
C ARG A 126 -11.72 -5.44 10.47
N ILE A 127 -10.41 -5.52 10.29
CA ILE A 127 -9.77 -5.12 9.01
C ILE A 127 -10.22 -6.04 7.86
N ARG A 128 -10.44 -7.34 8.17
CA ARG A 128 -10.99 -8.28 7.19
C ARG A 128 -12.41 -7.90 6.75
N LEU A 129 -13.24 -7.43 7.67
CA LEU A 129 -14.59 -6.94 7.39
C LEU A 129 -14.57 -5.63 6.57
N GLU A 130 -13.58 -4.80 6.77
CA GLU A 130 -13.36 -3.58 5.95
C GLU A 130 -12.86 -3.90 4.53
N GLY A 131 -12.60 -5.17 4.22
CA GLY A 131 -12.21 -5.60 2.88
C GLY A 131 -10.70 -5.73 2.64
N LEU A 132 -9.90 -5.83 3.69
CA LEU A 132 -8.47 -6.09 3.60
C LEU A 132 -8.14 -7.47 4.18
N ASP A 133 -7.42 -8.28 3.43
CA ASP A 133 -6.91 -9.55 3.97
C ASP A 133 -5.74 -9.28 4.93
N PRO A 134 -5.86 -9.63 6.22
CA PRO A 134 -4.82 -9.32 7.20
C PRO A 134 -3.59 -10.23 7.12
N GLU A 135 -3.62 -11.31 6.33
CA GLU A 135 -2.48 -12.21 6.14
C GLU A 135 -1.61 -11.77 4.96
N THR A 136 -2.23 -11.38 3.87
CA THR A 136 -1.56 -11.01 2.62
C THR A 136 -1.55 -9.52 2.34
N TRP A 137 -2.33 -8.74 3.08
CA TRP A 137 -2.58 -7.30 2.87
C TRP A 137 -3.16 -6.97 1.49
N ILE A 138 -3.78 -7.98 0.83
CA ILE A 138 -4.44 -7.78 -0.45
C ILE A 138 -5.80 -7.12 -0.23
N PRO A 139 -6.04 -5.94 -0.83
CA PRO A 139 -7.34 -5.29 -0.76
C PRO A 139 -8.35 -6.01 -1.67
N LYS A 140 -9.55 -6.25 -1.15
CA LYS A 140 -10.67 -6.81 -1.92
C LYS A 140 -11.23 -5.75 -2.87
N GLN A 141 -11.87 -6.19 -3.94
CA GLN A 141 -12.50 -5.29 -4.92
C GLN A 141 -13.52 -4.31 -4.31
N THR A 142 -14.16 -4.67 -3.22
CA THR A 142 -15.10 -3.81 -2.49
C THR A 142 -14.47 -2.51 -1.98
N LEU A 143 -13.15 -2.50 -1.75
CA LEU A 143 -12.43 -1.28 -1.37
C LEU A 143 -12.23 -0.30 -2.54
N PHE A 144 -12.36 -0.77 -3.78
CA PHE A 144 -12.19 0.03 -5.00
C PHE A 144 -13.52 0.45 -5.64
N ALA A 145 -14.63 -0.16 -5.23
CA ALA A 145 -15.92 0.15 -5.81
C ALA A 145 -16.29 1.61 -5.48
N PRO A 146 -16.67 2.42 -6.48
CA PRO A 146 -17.24 3.72 -6.19
C PRO A 146 -18.49 3.51 -5.33
N THR A 147 -18.61 4.27 -4.25
CA THR A 147 -19.79 4.23 -3.38
C THR A 147 -21.02 4.48 -4.28
N PRO A 148 -22.00 3.56 -4.34
CA PRO A 148 -23.18 3.79 -5.15
C PRO A 148 -23.94 4.97 -4.54
N GLY A 149 -23.91 6.13 -5.21
CA GLY A 149 -24.70 7.27 -4.78
C GLY A 149 -24.09 8.66 -4.89
N GLY A 150 -22.93 8.81 -5.51
CA GLY A 150 -22.34 10.13 -5.76
C GLY A 150 -22.58 10.60 -7.21
N ALA A 151 -23.76 11.05 -7.52
CA ALA A 151 -24.08 11.86 -8.69
C ALA A 151 -24.56 13.23 -8.23
#